data_5fbe0b1a6b60ddbba78dfd993fc41b37
#
_entry.id   5fbe0b1a6b60ddbba78dfd993fc41b37
#
_cell.length_a   1.000
_cell.length_b   1.000
_cell.length_c   1.000
_cell.angle_alpha   90.00
_cell.angle_beta   90.00
_cell.angle_gamma   90.00
#
_symmetry.space_group_name_H-M   'P 1'
#
loop_
_entity.id
_entity.type
_entity.pdbx_description
1 polymer ?
#
loop_
_entity_poly.entity_id
_entity_poly.type
_entity_poly.pdbx_seq_one_letter_code
_entity_poly.pdbx_strand_id
1 'polypeptide(L)'
;AVLVTINTNYKQSELEYLVENADIHTMCITDGVFDGSYVDMVYTMLPELKTSQRGYLKSERFPRLRNVVYIGQEKYRGMYNTPEMLLLGQNIKDETLEAAKARVNCHDVVNMQYTSGTTGFPKGVMLTHYNIANNGFLTGEHMKFTADDKLCCCVPLFHCFGVVLASMNVLTHGCTQVMVEKFDPLLVLASIHKERCTAVYGVPTMFIAELNHPMFEMFDLTSLRTGIMAGSLCPVELMKTVDEKMHMRVTSVYGLTETSPGMTHSRIEDPAEVRYNTVGHEFEFTEVRVIDPETGEECPVGVQGEMCNRGYNNMKGYYKNEAATNEAIDKDGFLHSGDLGVRDENGNFRITGRIKDMII
;
A
#
# COMPACT_ATOMS: atom_id res chain seq x y z
N ALA A 1 -9.16 -13.22 -9.79
CA ALA A 1 -7.73 -12.99 -10.06
C ALA A 1 -7.07 -12.40 -8.81
N VAL A 2 -5.78 -12.65 -8.64
CA VAL A 2 -4.96 -12.01 -7.60
C VAL A 2 -4.16 -10.89 -8.27
N LEU A 3 -4.29 -9.66 -7.78
CA LEU A 3 -3.49 -8.53 -8.21
C LEU A 3 -2.11 -8.60 -7.54
N VAL A 4 -1.06 -8.69 -8.35
CA VAL A 4 0.33 -8.57 -7.87
C VAL A 4 0.84 -7.21 -8.31
N THR A 5 1.05 -6.32 -7.36
CA THR A 5 1.53 -4.95 -7.63
C THR A 5 3.04 -4.94 -7.79
N ILE A 6 3.52 -4.26 -8.83
CA ILE A 6 4.94 -4.21 -9.19
C ILE A 6 5.47 -2.81 -8.92
N ASN A 7 6.58 -2.74 -8.18
CA ASN A 7 7.28 -1.47 -7.97
C ASN A 7 7.78 -0.92 -9.31
N THR A 8 7.35 0.27 -9.66
CA THR A 8 7.69 0.94 -10.93
C THR A 8 9.19 1.27 -11.06
N ASN A 9 9.95 1.20 -9.97
CA ASN A 9 11.41 1.40 -9.98
C ASN A 9 12.20 0.10 -10.19
N TYR A 10 11.54 -1.07 -10.26
CA TYR A 10 12.22 -2.34 -10.44
C TYR A 10 13.04 -2.36 -11.72
N LYS A 11 14.26 -2.89 -11.59
CA LYS A 11 15.11 -3.24 -12.73
C LYS A 11 14.72 -4.62 -13.24
N GLN A 12 15.26 -5.00 -14.39
CA GLN A 12 14.90 -6.26 -15.05
C GLN A 12 15.04 -7.49 -14.14
N SER A 13 16.13 -7.60 -13.38
CA SER A 13 16.38 -8.76 -12.49
C SER A 13 15.35 -8.88 -11.35
N GLU A 14 14.88 -7.75 -10.82
CA GLU A 14 13.85 -7.72 -9.77
C GLU A 14 12.49 -8.09 -10.35
N LEU A 15 12.18 -7.62 -11.56
CA LEU A 15 10.96 -7.98 -12.28
C LEU A 15 10.95 -9.48 -12.62
N GLU A 16 12.05 -10.02 -13.12
CA GLU A 16 12.20 -11.45 -13.44
C GLU A 16 11.96 -12.32 -12.21
N TYR A 17 12.58 -11.97 -11.08
CA TYR A 17 12.34 -12.66 -9.81
C TYR A 17 10.86 -12.65 -9.40
N LEU A 18 10.21 -11.48 -9.45
CA LEU A 18 8.80 -11.35 -9.07
C LEU A 18 7.91 -12.19 -9.98
N VAL A 19 8.10 -12.13 -11.30
CA VAL A 19 7.29 -12.87 -12.29
C VAL A 19 7.39 -14.38 -12.09
N GLU A 20 8.58 -14.88 -11.78
CA GLU A 20 8.82 -16.29 -11.49
C GLU A 20 8.24 -16.70 -10.14
N ASN A 21 8.54 -15.95 -9.08
CA ASN A 21 8.11 -16.28 -7.72
C ASN A 21 6.58 -16.22 -7.56
N ALA A 22 5.93 -15.20 -8.13
CA ALA A 22 4.48 -14.97 -8.00
C ALA A 22 3.62 -15.80 -8.95
N ASP A 23 4.20 -16.68 -9.80
CA ASP A 23 3.47 -17.45 -10.82
C ASP A 23 2.57 -16.55 -11.71
N ILE A 24 3.09 -15.43 -12.16
CA ILE A 24 2.32 -14.46 -12.95
C ILE A 24 1.77 -15.11 -14.22
N HIS A 25 0.45 -15.04 -14.39
CA HIS A 25 -0.24 -15.52 -15.59
C HIS A 25 -0.40 -14.43 -16.65
N THR A 26 -0.71 -13.23 -16.23
CA THR A 26 -0.93 -12.07 -17.12
C THR A 26 -0.18 -10.86 -16.56
N MET A 27 0.67 -10.26 -17.35
CA MET A 27 1.38 -9.04 -17.00
C MET A 27 0.75 -7.85 -17.71
N CYS A 28 0.43 -6.79 -16.95
CA CYS A 28 -0.04 -5.51 -17.50
C CYS A 28 1.07 -4.47 -17.37
N ILE A 29 1.38 -3.77 -18.46
CA ILE A 29 2.43 -2.75 -18.52
C ILE A 29 1.96 -1.49 -19.24
N THR A 30 2.65 -0.38 -19.01
CA THR A 30 2.54 0.89 -19.75
C THR A 30 3.89 1.21 -20.41
N ASP A 31 4.05 2.41 -20.99
CA ASP A 31 5.33 2.84 -21.59
C ASP A 31 6.48 2.94 -20.58
N GLY A 32 6.18 3.43 -19.38
CA GLY A 32 7.11 3.67 -18.31
C GLY A 32 6.76 4.94 -17.53
N VAL A 33 7.14 4.99 -16.26
CA VAL A 33 6.94 6.16 -15.38
C VAL A 33 8.22 6.97 -15.21
N PHE A 34 9.37 6.32 -15.40
CA PHE A 34 10.71 6.87 -15.28
C PHE A 34 11.50 6.70 -16.59
N ASP A 35 12.75 7.11 -16.59
CA ASP A 35 13.63 6.91 -17.73
C ASP A 35 13.80 5.42 -18.04
N GLY A 36 13.29 5.00 -19.19
CA GLY A 36 13.31 3.61 -19.65
C GLY A 36 11.94 3.10 -20.08
N SER A 37 11.94 2.22 -21.06
CA SER A 37 10.75 1.59 -21.62
C SER A 37 10.47 0.26 -20.94
N TYR A 38 9.30 0.12 -20.29
CA TYR A 38 8.86 -1.19 -19.78
C TYR A 38 8.63 -2.18 -20.92
N VAL A 39 8.23 -1.70 -22.08
CA VAL A 39 8.06 -2.54 -23.28
C VAL A 39 9.39 -3.16 -23.69
N ASP A 40 10.47 -2.37 -23.74
CA ASP A 40 11.81 -2.87 -24.08
C ASP A 40 12.35 -3.83 -23.01
N MET A 41 12.11 -3.53 -21.74
CA MET A 41 12.46 -4.42 -20.63
C MET A 41 11.76 -5.78 -20.76
N VAL A 42 10.45 -5.77 -21.05
CA VAL A 42 9.67 -7.00 -21.24
C VAL A 42 10.12 -7.76 -22.48
N TYR A 43 10.44 -7.10 -23.60
CA TYR A 43 11.00 -7.78 -24.78
C TYR A 43 12.41 -8.34 -24.54
N THR A 44 13.19 -7.73 -23.67
CA THR A 44 14.51 -8.26 -23.28
C THR A 44 14.35 -9.49 -22.40
N MET A 45 13.40 -9.46 -21.46
CA MET A 45 13.08 -10.58 -20.59
C MET A 45 12.42 -11.74 -21.34
N LEU A 46 11.59 -11.43 -22.37
CA LEU A 46 10.75 -12.38 -23.11
C LEU A 46 10.96 -12.21 -24.62
N PRO A 47 12.13 -12.55 -25.18
CA PRO A 47 12.41 -12.38 -26.60
C PRO A 47 11.44 -13.17 -27.49
N GLU A 48 10.94 -14.33 -27.02
CA GLU A 48 9.93 -15.15 -27.69
C GLU A 48 8.58 -14.43 -27.88
N LEU A 49 8.29 -13.39 -27.13
CA LEU A 49 7.07 -12.59 -27.27
C LEU A 49 6.95 -11.95 -28.67
N LYS A 50 8.09 -11.58 -29.29
CA LYS A 50 8.12 -10.99 -30.63
C LYS A 50 7.65 -11.93 -31.72
N THR A 51 7.66 -13.24 -31.51
CA THR A 51 7.24 -14.28 -32.46
C THR A 51 5.97 -14.98 -32.03
N SER A 52 5.54 -14.81 -30.76
CA SER A 52 4.36 -15.47 -30.23
C SER A 52 3.06 -14.83 -30.74
N GLN A 53 2.05 -15.69 -30.93
CA GLN A 53 0.69 -15.20 -31.07
C GLN A 53 0.17 -14.71 -29.71
N ARG A 54 -0.64 -13.63 -29.72
CA ARG A 54 -1.28 -13.08 -28.50
C ARG A 54 -2.08 -14.14 -27.77
N GLY A 55 -1.92 -14.23 -26.46
CA GLY A 55 -2.57 -15.25 -25.62
C GLY A 55 -1.92 -16.63 -25.65
N TYR A 56 -0.89 -16.82 -26.44
CA TYR A 56 -0.19 -18.11 -26.60
C TYR A 56 1.31 -18.02 -26.32
N LEU A 57 1.72 -17.09 -25.48
CA LEU A 57 3.11 -17.00 -25.04
C LEU A 57 3.53 -18.32 -24.38
N LYS A 58 4.68 -18.84 -24.80
CA LYS A 58 5.35 -19.98 -24.20
C LYS A 58 6.77 -19.56 -23.89
N SER A 59 7.08 -19.36 -22.63
CA SER A 59 8.43 -19.11 -22.15
C SER A 59 8.89 -20.30 -21.33
N GLU A 60 10.09 -20.79 -21.60
CA GLU A 60 10.73 -21.84 -20.79
C GLU A 60 11.05 -21.31 -19.40
N ARG A 61 11.50 -20.05 -19.32
CA ARG A 61 11.87 -19.41 -18.07
C ARG A 61 10.66 -19.03 -17.22
N PHE A 62 9.56 -18.60 -17.86
CA PHE A 62 8.33 -18.18 -17.17
C PHE A 62 7.13 -19.01 -17.61
N PRO A 63 7.10 -20.31 -17.24
CA PRO A 63 6.13 -21.26 -17.79
C PRO A 63 4.67 -20.98 -17.39
N ARG A 64 4.42 -20.10 -16.43
CA ARG A 64 3.07 -19.68 -16.04
C ARG A 64 2.58 -18.45 -16.82
N LEU A 65 3.48 -17.61 -17.33
CA LEU A 65 3.14 -16.38 -18.04
C LEU A 65 2.56 -16.73 -19.43
N ARG A 66 1.35 -16.27 -19.71
CA ARG A 66 0.60 -16.51 -20.95
C ARG A 66 0.33 -15.25 -21.72
N ASN A 67 0.09 -14.12 -21.00
CA ASN A 67 -0.35 -12.89 -21.61
C ASN A 67 0.51 -11.72 -21.16
N VAL A 68 0.78 -10.82 -22.09
CA VAL A 68 1.24 -9.47 -21.79
C VAL A 68 0.22 -8.50 -22.38
N VAL A 69 -0.24 -7.56 -21.56
CA VAL A 69 -1.22 -6.54 -21.92
C VAL A 69 -0.57 -5.16 -21.79
N TYR A 70 -0.53 -4.43 -22.88
CA TYR A 70 -0.14 -3.04 -22.89
C TYR A 70 -1.35 -2.14 -22.59
N ILE A 71 -1.28 -1.39 -21.51
CA ILE A 71 -2.32 -0.44 -21.11
C ILE A 71 -2.11 0.85 -21.90
N GLY A 72 -2.71 0.93 -23.08
CA GLY A 72 -2.59 2.04 -24.02
C GLY A 72 -3.20 1.70 -25.36
N GLN A 73 -3.04 2.61 -26.35
CA GLN A 73 -3.59 2.46 -27.70
C GLN A 73 -2.62 1.78 -28.66
N GLU A 74 -1.32 1.87 -28.36
CA GLU A 74 -0.27 1.37 -29.24
C GLU A 74 -0.32 -0.15 -29.38
N LYS A 75 0.18 -0.65 -30.51
CA LYS A 75 0.22 -2.09 -30.82
C LYS A 75 1.64 -2.61 -30.77
N TYR A 76 1.87 -3.46 -29.81
CA TYR A 76 3.14 -4.18 -29.68
C TYR A 76 2.97 -5.66 -30.06
N ARG A 77 3.99 -6.22 -30.71
CA ARG A 77 3.92 -7.60 -31.17
C ARG A 77 3.87 -8.57 -30.00
N GLY A 78 2.95 -9.54 -30.06
CA GLY A 78 2.73 -10.52 -29.00
C GLY A 78 1.94 -10.02 -27.80
N MET A 79 1.69 -8.71 -27.69
CA MET A 79 0.93 -8.10 -26.60
C MET A 79 -0.50 -7.75 -27.03
N TYR A 80 -1.46 -7.89 -26.13
CA TYR A 80 -2.75 -7.22 -26.26
C TYR A 80 -2.62 -5.74 -25.93
N ASN A 81 -3.51 -4.90 -26.42
CA ASN A 81 -3.65 -3.51 -25.98
C ASN A 81 -5.06 -3.25 -25.40
N THR A 82 -5.28 -2.06 -24.81
CA THR A 82 -6.56 -1.73 -24.19
C THR A 82 -7.76 -1.89 -25.11
N PRO A 83 -7.77 -1.37 -26.37
CA PRO A 83 -8.89 -1.57 -27.29
C PRO A 83 -9.21 -3.03 -27.57
N GLU A 84 -8.19 -3.86 -27.74
CA GLU A 84 -8.37 -5.30 -27.99
C GLU A 84 -8.95 -6.01 -26.77
N MET A 85 -8.50 -5.66 -25.55
CA MET A 85 -9.06 -6.21 -24.31
C MET A 85 -10.54 -5.83 -24.15
N LEU A 86 -10.90 -4.58 -24.45
CA LEU A 86 -12.30 -4.13 -24.42
C LEU A 86 -13.16 -4.90 -25.43
N LEU A 87 -12.65 -5.09 -26.66
CA LEU A 87 -13.35 -5.87 -27.69
C LEU A 87 -13.55 -7.34 -27.28
N LEU A 88 -12.53 -7.96 -26.69
CA LEU A 88 -12.64 -9.33 -26.16
C LEU A 88 -13.65 -9.41 -25.04
N GLY A 89 -13.67 -8.40 -24.14
CA GLY A 89 -14.62 -8.31 -23.05
C GLY A 89 -16.08 -8.24 -23.49
N GLN A 90 -16.39 -7.59 -24.62
CA GLN A 90 -17.75 -7.51 -25.19
C GLN A 90 -18.33 -8.89 -25.57
N ASN A 91 -17.47 -9.88 -25.79
CA ASN A 91 -17.90 -11.25 -26.11
C ASN A 91 -18.14 -12.10 -24.88
N ILE A 92 -17.89 -11.59 -23.67
CA ILE A 92 -18.15 -12.29 -22.41
C ILE A 92 -19.60 -12.07 -22.00
N LYS A 93 -20.34 -13.15 -21.83
CA LYS A 93 -21.73 -13.09 -21.38
C LYS A 93 -21.81 -12.68 -19.92
N ASP A 94 -22.84 -11.92 -19.58
CA ASP A 94 -23.08 -11.46 -18.19
C ASP A 94 -23.19 -12.65 -17.21
N GLU A 95 -23.83 -13.75 -17.62
CA GLU A 95 -23.96 -14.94 -16.78
C GLU A 95 -22.58 -15.54 -16.42
N THR A 96 -21.60 -15.45 -17.33
CA THR A 96 -20.23 -15.92 -17.08
C THR A 96 -19.54 -15.03 -16.04
N LEU A 97 -19.76 -13.74 -16.11
CA LEU A 97 -19.22 -12.77 -15.15
C LEU A 97 -19.87 -12.98 -13.77
N GLU A 98 -21.20 -13.09 -13.71
CA GLU A 98 -21.92 -13.32 -12.46
C GLU A 98 -21.54 -14.67 -11.80
N ALA A 99 -21.39 -15.73 -12.59
CA ALA A 99 -20.90 -17.02 -12.09
C ALA A 99 -19.45 -16.94 -11.57
N ALA A 100 -18.60 -16.06 -12.12
CA ALA A 100 -17.26 -15.82 -11.62
C ALA A 100 -17.29 -15.03 -10.30
N LYS A 101 -18.13 -13.99 -10.19
CA LYS A 101 -18.33 -13.21 -8.96
C LYS A 101 -18.85 -14.11 -7.82
N ALA A 102 -19.84 -14.95 -8.10
CA ALA A 102 -20.43 -15.84 -7.09
C ALA A 102 -19.45 -16.85 -6.45
N ARG A 103 -18.31 -17.08 -7.08
CA ARG A 103 -17.26 -17.96 -6.55
C ARG A 103 -16.26 -17.27 -5.66
N VAL A 104 -16.25 -15.93 -5.62
CA VAL A 104 -15.30 -15.15 -4.81
C VAL A 104 -15.73 -15.20 -3.35
N ASN A 105 -14.79 -15.58 -2.48
CA ASN A 105 -14.95 -15.52 -1.03
C ASN A 105 -14.15 -14.33 -0.47
N CYS A 106 -14.68 -13.66 0.55
CA CYS A 106 -13.97 -12.54 1.18
C CYS A 106 -12.61 -12.92 1.78
N HIS A 107 -12.40 -14.20 2.11
CA HIS A 107 -11.12 -14.71 2.61
C HIS A 107 -10.20 -15.26 1.50
N ASP A 108 -10.57 -15.11 0.22
CA ASP A 108 -9.66 -15.38 -0.89
C ASP A 108 -8.58 -14.31 -0.94
N VAL A 109 -7.35 -14.73 -1.29
CA VAL A 109 -6.26 -13.78 -1.59
C VAL A 109 -6.63 -12.99 -2.84
N VAL A 110 -6.60 -11.67 -2.73
CA VAL A 110 -6.92 -10.75 -3.84
C VAL A 110 -5.75 -9.88 -4.24
N ASN A 111 -4.84 -9.61 -3.29
CA ASN A 111 -3.68 -8.77 -3.52
C ASN A 111 -2.42 -9.45 -2.97
N MET A 112 -1.34 -9.33 -3.69
CA MET A 112 -0.02 -9.77 -3.25
C MET A 112 0.95 -8.61 -3.44
N GLN A 113 1.63 -8.24 -2.36
CA GLN A 113 2.63 -7.17 -2.37
C GLN A 113 3.98 -7.69 -1.94
N TYR A 114 5.01 -7.28 -2.67
CA TYR A 114 6.38 -7.69 -2.39
C TYR A 114 7.07 -6.68 -1.49
N THR A 115 7.52 -7.17 -0.33
CA THR A 115 8.28 -6.36 0.63
C THR A 115 9.76 -6.68 0.52
N SER A 116 10.61 -5.65 0.64
CA SER A 116 12.05 -5.84 0.78
C SER A 116 12.32 -6.47 2.15
N GLY A 117 12.44 -7.79 2.18
CA GLY A 117 12.83 -8.49 3.41
C GLY A 117 14.25 -8.14 3.82
N THR A 118 14.51 -8.11 5.12
CA THR A 118 15.86 -7.90 5.70
C THR A 118 16.84 -9.03 5.39
N THR A 119 16.38 -10.13 4.78
CA THR A 119 17.14 -11.38 4.57
C THR A 119 17.45 -11.69 3.10
N GLY A 120 17.32 -10.72 2.17
CA GLY A 120 17.69 -10.92 0.76
C GLY A 120 16.56 -10.64 -0.23
N PHE A 121 15.91 -11.68 -0.78
CA PHE A 121 14.88 -11.51 -1.79
C PHE A 121 13.53 -11.03 -1.22
N PRO A 122 12.77 -10.17 -1.95
CA PRO A 122 11.45 -9.73 -1.53
C PRO A 122 10.48 -10.88 -1.32
N LYS A 123 9.66 -10.81 -0.26
CA LYS A 123 8.64 -11.81 0.06
C LYS A 123 7.27 -11.33 -0.40
N GLY A 124 6.49 -12.21 -1.03
CA GLY A 124 5.12 -11.92 -1.47
C GLY A 124 4.12 -12.06 -0.33
N VAL A 125 3.65 -10.94 0.21
CA VAL A 125 2.65 -10.87 1.27
C VAL A 125 1.26 -11.09 0.68
N MET A 126 0.54 -12.13 1.13
CA MET A 126 -0.79 -12.46 0.65
C MET A 126 -1.88 -11.78 1.46
N LEU A 127 -2.63 -10.86 0.84
CA LEU A 127 -3.74 -10.13 1.45
C LEU A 127 -5.08 -10.57 0.85
N THR A 128 -6.08 -10.78 1.71
CA THR A 128 -7.43 -11.17 1.31
C THR A 128 -8.30 -9.94 1.07
N HIS A 129 -9.46 -10.12 0.41
CA HIS A 129 -10.48 -9.07 0.32
C HIS A 129 -10.85 -8.56 1.71
N TYR A 130 -11.00 -9.47 2.68
CA TYR A 130 -11.38 -9.15 4.05
C TYR A 130 -10.35 -8.24 4.74
N ASN A 131 -9.07 -8.52 4.55
CA ASN A 131 -8.00 -7.68 5.08
C ASN A 131 -8.09 -6.25 4.53
N ILE A 132 -7.98 -6.10 3.20
CA ILE A 132 -7.78 -4.78 2.58
C ILE A 132 -9.05 -3.92 2.61
N ALA A 133 -10.23 -4.52 2.46
CA ALA A 133 -11.48 -3.77 2.48
C ALA A 133 -11.78 -3.20 3.86
N ASN A 134 -11.63 -4.00 4.93
CA ASN A 134 -11.88 -3.52 6.29
C ASN A 134 -10.80 -2.52 6.75
N ASN A 135 -9.53 -2.73 6.39
CA ASN A 135 -8.47 -1.79 6.78
C ASN A 135 -8.66 -0.42 6.09
N GLY A 136 -9.03 -0.42 4.80
CA GLY A 136 -9.37 0.82 4.09
C GLY A 136 -10.62 1.49 4.65
N PHE A 137 -11.67 0.72 4.98
CA PHE A 137 -12.90 1.24 5.57
C PHE A 137 -12.62 1.91 6.94
N LEU A 138 -11.99 1.20 7.86
CA LEU A 138 -11.70 1.74 9.20
C LEU A 138 -10.75 2.94 9.16
N THR A 139 -9.81 2.97 8.19
CA THR A 139 -8.98 4.16 7.96
C THR A 139 -9.84 5.39 7.66
N GLY A 140 -10.83 5.27 6.77
CA GLY A 140 -11.73 6.37 6.45
C GLY A 140 -12.63 6.76 7.62
N GLU A 141 -13.13 5.79 8.40
CA GLU A 141 -13.91 6.05 9.62
C GLU A 141 -13.10 6.87 10.64
N HIS A 142 -11.82 6.53 10.88
CA HIS A 142 -10.93 7.28 11.77
C HIS A 142 -10.70 8.73 11.32
N MET A 143 -10.75 8.96 10.02
CA MET A 143 -10.57 10.27 9.39
C MET A 143 -11.89 10.97 9.07
N LYS A 144 -13.03 10.34 9.37
CA LYS A 144 -14.39 10.85 9.09
C LYS A 144 -14.57 11.17 7.59
N PHE A 145 -14.17 10.24 6.72
CA PHE A 145 -14.41 10.38 5.28
C PHE A 145 -15.90 10.23 4.95
N THR A 146 -16.33 10.98 3.96
CA THR A 146 -17.69 10.97 3.40
C THR A 146 -17.63 10.98 1.88
N ALA A 147 -18.74 10.78 1.21
CA ALA A 147 -18.82 10.84 -0.25
C ALA A 147 -18.41 12.20 -0.86
N ASP A 148 -18.43 13.27 -0.06
CA ASP A 148 -18.05 14.63 -0.48
C ASP A 148 -16.52 14.84 -0.46
N ASP A 149 -15.78 13.94 0.16
CA ASP A 149 -14.33 14.07 0.27
C ASP A 149 -13.61 13.78 -1.05
N LYS A 150 -12.49 14.45 -1.21
CA LYS A 150 -11.56 14.27 -2.35
C LYS A 150 -10.15 14.05 -1.83
N LEU A 151 -9.65 12.83 -2.03
CA LEU A 151 -8.29 12.46 -1.62
C LEU A 151 -7.29 12.69 -2.75
N CYS A 152 -6.33 13.60 -2.55
CA CYS A 152 -5.14 13.69 -3.39
C CYS A 152 -4.22 12.52 -3.08
N CYS A 153 -4.08 11.59 -4.03
CA CYS A 153 -3.28 10.38 -3.91
C CYS A 153 -1.98 10.53 -4.71
N CYS A 154 -0.89 10.82 -4.03
CA CYS A 154 0.46 10.91 -4.58
C CYS A 154 1.37 9.78 -4.10
N VAL A 155 0.86 8.91 -3.22
CA VAL A 155 1.59 7.72 -2.74
C VAL A 155 1.47 6.56 -3.72
N PRO A 156 2.52 5.73 -3.88
CA PRO A 156 2.54 4.67 -4.89
C PRO A 156 1.47 3.60 -4.68
N LEU A 157 0.76 3.22 -5.74
CA LEU A 157 -0.25 2.16 -5.70
C LEU A 157 0.33 0.74 -5.64
N PHE A 158 1.63 0.57 -5.87
CA PHE A 158 2.28 -0.71 -5.64
C PHE A 158 2.59 -0.99 -4.17
N HIS A 159 2.38 -0.01 -3.31
CA HIS A 159 2.51 -0.11 -1.86
C HIS A 159 1.13 -0.06 -1.20
N CYS A 160 0.94 -0.79 -0.08
CA CYS A 160 -0.36 -0.83 0.61
C CYS A 160 -0.81 0.54 1.16
N PHE A 161 0.09 1.49 1.38
CA PHE A 161 -0.30 2.87 1.67
C PHE A 161 -1.19 3.46 0.55
N GLY A 162 -0.81 3.26 -0.72
CA GLY A 162 -1.61 3.74 -1.86
C GLY A 162 -2.82 2.87 -2.16
N VAL A 163 -2.65 1.53 -2.27
CA VAL A 163 -3.75 0.67 -2.69
C VAL A 163 -4.77 0.42 -1.58
N VAL A 164 -4.37 0.35 -0.32
CA VAL A 164 -5.30 0.08 0.79
C VAL A 164 -5.71 1.35 1.50
N LEU A 165 -4.78 2.08 2.16
CA LEU A 165 -5.17 3.26 2.94
C LEU A 165 -5.76 4.36 2.08
N ALA A 166 -5.33 4.51 0.79
CA ALA A 166 -5.92 5.50 -0.09
C ALA A 166 -7.07 4.91 -0.91
N SER A 167 -6.81 3.95 -1.82
CA SER A 167 -7.82 3.53 -2.80
C SER A 167 -8.98 2.74 -2.17
N MET A 168 -8.72 1.84 -1.21
CA MET A 168 -9.83 1.12 -0.55
C MET A 168 -10.65 2.06 0.35
N ASN A 169 -10.01 3.02 1.04
CA ASN A 169 -10.75 4.06 1.76
C ASN A 169 -11.70 4.81 0.84
N VAL A 170 -11.20 5.32 -0.29
CA VAL A 170 -12.02 6.04 -1.27
C VAL A 170 -13.19 5.19 -1.77
N LEU A 171 -12.92 3.92 -2.12
CA LEU A 171 -13.96 3.01 -2.60
C LEU A 171 -15.03 2.70 -1.56
N THR A 172 -14.65 2.49 -0.31
CA THR A 172 -15.57 2.12 0.77
C THR A 172 -16.44 3.30 1.23
N HIS A 173 -15.98 4.55 1.05
CA HIS A 173 -16.72 5.76 1.42
C HIS A 173 -17.39 6.46 0.24
N GLY A 174 -17.18 5.94 -0.99
CA GLY A 174 -17.78 6.53 -2.20
C GLY A 174 -17.26 7.93 -2.53
N CYS A 175 -16.07 8.28 -2.04
CA CYS A 175 -15.47 9.59 -2.26
C CYS A 175 -14.59 9.64 -3.53
N THR A 176 -14.03 10.79 -3.85
CA THR A 176 -13.23 10.99 -5.07
C THR A 176 -11.75 10.76 -4.80
N GLN A 177 -11.07 10.02 -5.66
CA GLN A 177 -9.62 9.93 -5.68
C GLN A 177 -9.03 10.77 -6.81
N VAL A 178 -8.25 11.77 -6.46
CA VAL A 178 -7.48 12.60 -7.39
C VAL A 178 -6.08 12.00 -7.50
N MET A 179 -5.78 11.38 -8.64
CA MET A 179 -4.54 10.64 -8.84
C MET A 179 -3.43 11.55 -9.35
N VAL A 180 -2.27 11.51 -8.70
CA VAL A 180 -1.03 12.09 -9.18
C VAL A 180 -0.15 10.94 -9.66
N GLU A 181 0.11 10.88 -10.96
CA GLU A 181 0.79 9.75 -11.60
C GLU A 181 2.18 9.46 -11.01
N LYS A 182 2.91 10.53 -10.70
CA LYS A 182 4.23 10.49 -10.07
C LYS A 182 4.32 11.61 -9.07
N PHE A 183 4.89 11.35 -7.90
CA PHE A 183 5.09 12.40 -6.92
C PHE A 183 5.95 13.52 -7.51
N ASP A 184 5.38 14.69 -7.55
CA ASP A 184 6.01 15.98 -7.83
C ASP A 184 5.31 17.00 -6.93
N PRO A 185 6.03 17.75 -6.08
CA PRO A 185 5.41 18.64 -5.10
C PRO A 185 4.55 19.73 -5.77
N LEU A 186 4.96 20.22 -6.96
CA LEU A 186 4.17 21.21 -7.70
C LEU A 186 2.85 20.61 -8.18
N LEU A 187 2.89 19.39 -8.73
CA LEU A 187 1.68 18.72 -9.21
C LEU A 187 0.72 18.39 -8.06
N VAL A 188 1.24 18.00 -6.88
CA VAL A 188 0.41 17.75 -5.69
C VAL A 188 -0.27 19.04 -5.25
N LEU A 189 0.46 20.12 -5.05
CA LEU A 189 -0.08 21.43 -4.65
C LEU A 189 -1.11 21.95 -5.66
N ALA A 190 -0.79 21.86 -6.97
CA ALA A 190 -1.71 22.25 -8.03
C ALA A 190 -2.99 21.40 -8.07
N SER A 191 -2.87 20.09 -7.84
CA SER A 191 -4.02 19.19 -7.77
C SER A 191 -4.93 19.49 -6.59
N ILE A 192 -4.36 19.73 -5.41
CA ILE A 192 -5.12 20.12 -4.21
C ILE A 192 -5.89 21.44 -4.48
N HIS A 193 -5.20 22.44 -4.99
CA HIS A 193 -5.79 23.75 -5.31
C HIS A 193 -6.91 23.64 -6.35
N LYS A 194 -6.62 23.00 -7.49
CA LYS A 194 -7.53 22.94 -8.64
C LYS A 194 -8.76 22.08 -8.36
N GLU A 195 -8.55 20.88 -7.81
CA GLU A 195 -9.64 19.91 -7.58
C GLU A 195 -10.33 20.12 -6.22
N ARG A 196 -9.81 21.07 -5.40
CA ARG A 196 -10.32 21.33 -4.04
C ARG A 196 -10.28 20.05 -3.19
N CYS A 197 -9.11 19.38 -3.17
CA CYS A 197 -8.96 18.18 -2.38
C CYS A 197 -9.13 18.46 -0.89
N THR A 198 -9.78 17.55 -0.18
CA THR A 198 -10.05 17.66 1.26
C THR A 198 -9.06 16.86 2.11
N ALA A 199 -8.30 15.97 1.46
CA ALA A 199 -7.28 15.16 2.11
C ALA A 199 -6.08 14.93 1.18
N VAL A 200 -4.89 14.73 1.79
CA VAL A 200 -3.66 14.31 1.09
C VAL A 200 -2.89 13.32 1.96
N TYR A 201 -2.34 12.28 1.33
CA TYR A 201 -1.50 11.27 1.99
C TYR A 201 -0.07 11.37 1.50
N GLY A 202 0.89 11.26 2.41
CA GLY A 202 2.30 11.33 2.04
C GLY A 202 3.24 10.74 3.10
N VAL A 203 4.47 10.53 2.71
CA VAL A 203 5.57 10.27 3.66
C VAL A 203 6.19 11.61 4.08
N PRO A 204 6.92 11.69 5.21
CA PRO A 204 7.48 12.96 5.70
C PRO A 204 8.27 13.76 4.65
N THR A 205 9.06 13.09 3.81
CA THR A 205 9.86 13.74 2.77
C THR A 205 9.01 14.39 1.67
N MET A 206 7.81 13.88 1.40
CA MET A 206 6.85 14.47 0.46
C MET A 206 6.32 15.79 1.02
N PHE A 207 5.86 15.82 2.25
CA PHE A 207 5.40 17.04 2.93
C PHE A 207 6.51 18.10 3.05
N ILE A 208 7.75 17.67 3.33
CA ILE A 208 8.91 18.59 3.34
C ILE A 208 9.10 19.22 1.96
N ALA A 209 9.02 18.44 0.88
CA ALA A 209 9.18 18.94 -0.48
C ALA A 209 8.05 19.90 -0.88
N GLU A 210 6.80 19.61 -0.49
CA GLU A 210 5.64 20.47 -0.72
C GLU A 210 5.78 21.80 0.03
N LEU A 211 6.05 21.77 1.34
CA LEU A 211 6.20 22.95 2.18
C LEU A 211 7.37 23.87 1.77
N ASN A 212 8.44 23.30 1.23
CA ASN A 212 9.61 24.06 0.77
C ASN A 212 9.54 24.43 -0.73
N HIS A 213 8.45 24.11 -1.42
CA HIS A 213 8.34 24.43 -2.83
C HIS A 213 8.24 25.97 -3.02
N PRO A 214 9.03 26.58 -3.92
CA PRO A 214 9.06 28.05 -4.10
C PRO A 214 7.71 28.68 -4.40
N MET A 215 6.79 27.90 -4.98
CA MET A 215 5.43 28.36 -5.32
C MET A 215 4.38 27.95 -4.26
N PHE A 216 4.76 27.46 -3.09
CA PHE A 216 3.82 26.96 -2.08
C PHE A 216 2.71 27.97 -1.77
N GLU A 217 3.10 29.23 -1.51
CA GLU A 217 2.17 30.32 -1.16
C GLU A 217 1.22 30.74 -2.31
N MET A 218 1.42 30.22 -3.52
CA MET A 218 0.54 30.51 -4.67
C MET A 218 -0.70 29.61 -4.72
N PHE A 219 -0.74 28.56 -3.93
CA PHE A 219 -1.83 27.58 -3.93
C PHE A 219 -2.76 27.80 -2.74
N ASP A 220 -4.05 27.76 -3.03
CA ASP A 220 -5.09 27.74 -2.00
C ASP A 220 -5.29 26.30 -1.50
N LEU A 221 -4.82 26.02 -0.31
CA LEU A 221 -4.93 24.71 0.35
C LEU A 221 -6.05 24.65 1.40
N THR A 222 -6.88 25.70 1.52
CA THR A 222 -7.93 25.83 2.55
C THR A 222 -9.06 24.80 2.44
N SER A 223 -9.09 24.01 1.35
CA SER A 223 -10.01 22.87 1.23
C SER A 223 -9.56 21.65 2.01
N LEU A 224 -8.28 21.54 2.33
CA LEU A 224 -7.77 20.43 3.13
C LEU A 224 -8.36 20.46 4.53
N ARG A 225 -8.70 19.31 5.06
CA ARG A 225 -9.16 19.12 6.44
C ARG A 225 -8.40 18.03 7.18
N THR A 226 -7.82 17.06 6.45
CA THR A 226 -7.11 15.92 7.02
C THR A 226 -6.11 15.33 6.05
N GLY A 227 -5.31 14.39 6.54
CA GLY A 227 -4.33 13.63 5.77
C GLY A 227 -3.60 12.62 6.62
N ILE A 228 -2.84 11.73 5.98
CA ILE A 228 -1.99 10.76 6.66
C ILE A 228 -0.53 11.06 6.35
N MET A 229 0.28 11.17 7.41
CA MET A 229 1.74 11.11 7.33
C MET A 229 2.20 9.77 7.91
N ALA A 230 2.82 8.92 7.10
CA ALA A 230 3.19 7.56 7.49
C ALA A 230 4.37 7.02 6.66
N GLY A 231 4.75 5.75 6.88
CA GLY A 231 5.80 5.06 6.12
C GLY A 231 7.21 5.24 6.66
N SER A 232 7.40 6.15 7.60
CA SER A 232 8.62 6.34 8.39
C SER A 232 8.29 7.10 9.67
N LEU A 233 9.28 7.33 10.53
CA LEU A 233 9.09 8.19 11.71
C LEU A 233 8.62 9.59 11.27
N CYS A 234 7.50 10.04 11.84
CA CYS A 234 6.90 11.34 11.54
C CYS A 234 7.41 12.39 12.56
N PRO A 235 8.26 13.35 12.12
CA PRO A 235 8.78 14.36 13.05
C PRO A 235 7.67 15.28 13.58
N VAL A 236 7.60 15.45 14.89
CA VAL A 236 6.57 16.27 15.57
C VAL A 236 6.47 17.68 14.97
N GLU A 237 7.60 18.36 14.78
CA GLU A 237 7.63 19.71 14.24
C GLU A 237 7.16 19.79 12.78
N LEU A 238 7.39 18.74 12.01
CA LEU A 238 6.84 18.65 10.65
C LEU A 238 5.32 18.51 10.66
N MET A 239 4.78 17.65 11.53
CA MET A 239 3.34 17.47 11.66
C MET A 239 2.63 18.77 12.10
N LYS A 240 3.20 19.49 13.05
CA LYS A 240 2.71 20.83 13.45
C LYS A 240 2.72 21.81 12.28
N THR A 241 3.84 21.86 11.53
CA THR A 241 3.96 22.75 10.38
C THR A 241 2.95 22.43 9.28
N VAL A 242 2.68 21.13 9.05
CA VAL A 242 1.66 20.68 8.09
C VAL A 242 0.26 21.10 8.54
N ASP A 243 -0.08 20.90 9.81
CA ASP A 243 -1.39 21.32 10.35
C ASP A 243 -1.58 22.84 10.18
N GLU A 244 -0.55 23.63 10.51
CA GLU A 244 -0.61 25.08 10.46
C GLU A 244 -0.64 25.63 9.03
N LYS A 245 0.30 25.20 8.17
CA LYS A 245 0.48 25.79 6.83
C LYS A 245 -0.43 25.19 5.76
N MET A 246 -0.81 23.91 5.90
CA MET A 246 -1.70 23.24 4.96
C MET A 246 -3.16 23.20 5.47
N HIS A 247 -3.45 23.81 6.62
CA HIS A 247 -4.80 23.95 7.20
C HIS A 247 -5.53 22.62 7.43
N MET A 248 -4.80 21.57 7.77
CA MET A 248 -5.39 20.25 7.94
C MET A 248 -5.00 19.59 9.27
N ARG A 249 -5.79 18.65 9.75
CA ARG A 249 -5.43 17.78 10.87
C ARG A 249 -4.74 16.53 10.34
N VAL A 250 -3.41 16.54 10.31
CA VAL A 250 -2.64 15.36 9.88
C VAL A 250 -2.69 14.28 10.95
N THR A 251 -2.87 13.03 10.52
CA THR A 251 -2.87 11.84 11.37
C THR A 251 -1.68 10.95 11.03
N SER A 252 -1.34 10.02 11.91
CA SER A 252 -0.27 9.04 11.69
C SER A 252 -0.81 7.63 11.75
N VAL A 253 -0.40 6.78 10.80
CA VAL A 253 -0.68 5.34 10.77
C VAL A 253 0.62 4.59 10.89
N TYR A 254 0.66 3.62 11.78
CA TYR A 254 1.74 2.66 11.86
C TYR A 254 1.25 1.27 11.45
N GLY A 255 2.12 0.54 10.78
CA GLY A 255 1.93 -0.85 10.42
C GLY A 255 2.86 -1.31 9.30
N LEU A 256 2.61 -2.49 8.80
CA LEU A 256 3.43 -3.23 7.85
C LEU A 256 2.55 -3.72 6.70
N THR A 257 3.15 -4.09 5.57
CA THR A 257 2.38 -4.76 4.51
C THR A 257 1.66 -6.00 5.05
N GLU A 258 2.30 -6.70 5.96
CA GLU A 258 1.81 -7.89 6.66
C GLU A 258 0.60 -7.63 7.57
N THR A 259 0.30 -6.37 7.91
CA THR A 259 -0.90 -5.94 8.67
C THR A 259 -1.91 -5.14 7.85
N SER A 260 -1.82 -5.15 6.51
CA SER A 260 -2.82 -4.71 5.50
C SER A 260 -3.13 -3.21 5.32
N PRO A 261 -2.30 -2.18 5.55
CA PRO A 261 -1.10 -2.16 6.38
C PRO A 261 -1.34 -1.64 7.79
N GLY A 262 -2.51 -1.02 8.09
CA GLY A 262 -2.76 -0.31 9.35
C GLY A 262 -2.89 -1.27 10.54
N MET A 263 -2.07 -1.03 11.53
CA MET A 263 -2.05 -1.70 12.82
C MET A 263 -2.53 -0.76 13.92
N THR A 264 -2.01 0.47 13.94
CA THR A 264 -2.49 1.56 14.80
C THR A 264 -2.69 2.85 14.01
N HIS A 265 -3.56 3.73 14.47
CA HIS A 265 -3.90 4.99 13.80
C HIS A 265 -4.29 6.06 14.83
N SER A 266 -3.68 7.25 14.76
CA SER A 266 -4.21 8.42 15.45
C SER A 266 -5.42 8.97 14.69
N ARG A 267 -6.49 9.33 15.41
CA ARG A 267 -7.75 9.76 14.80
C ARG A 267 -7.78 11.26 14.56
N ILE A 268 -8.57 11.71 13.60
CA ILE A 268 -8.72 13.15 13.31
C ILE A 268 -9.26 13.92 14.51
N GLU A 269 -10.03 13.26 15.38
CA GLU A 269 -10.63 13.87 16.58
C GLU A 269 -9.66 13.92 17.77
N ASP A 270 -8.55 13.16 17.71
CA ASP A 270 -7.57 13.16 18.78
C ASP A 270 -6.97 14.55 19.00
N PRO A 271 -6.63 14.90 20.25
CA PRO A 271 -5.85 16.10 20.53
C PRO A 271 -4.55 16.15 19.71
N ALA A 272 -4.12 17.35 19.36
CA ALA A 272 -2.88 17.55 18.58
C ALA A 272 -1.67 16.86 19.22
N GLU A 273 -1.58 16.87 20.57
CA GLU A 273 -0.52 16.20 21.32
C GLU A 273 -0.47 14.68 21.03
N VAL A 274 -1.63 14.02 20.98
CA VAL A 274 -1.73 12.59 20.65
C VAL A 274 -1.32 12.35 19.20
N ARG A 275 -1.88 13.15 18.25
CA ARG A 275 -1.61 12.98 16.81
C ARG A 275 -0.14 13.15 16.43
N TYR A 276 0.58 14.05 17.13
CA TYR A 276 1.98 14.35 16.80
C TYR A 276 2.98 13.44 17.51
N ASN A 277 2.67 12.93 18.71
CA ASN A 277 3.63 12.19 19.53
C ASN A 277 3.39 10.69 19.56
N THR A 278 2.28 10.21 19.00
CA THR A 278 1.90 8.80 19.00
C THR A 278 1.49 8.32 17.61
N VAL A 279 1.36 7.02 17.44
CA VAL A 279 0.73 6.40 16.29
C VAL A 279 -0.71 5.97 16.61
N GLY A 280 -1.29 6.55 17.67
CA GLY A 280 -2.68 6.35 18.10
C GLY A 280 -2.94 4.99 18.71
N HIS A 281 -4.19 4.54 18.57
CA HIS A 281 -4.70 3.28 19.08
C HIS A 281 -4.72 2.20 17.99
N GLU A 282 -4.88 0.95 18.42
CA GLU A 282 -5.17 -0.16 17.52
C GLU A 282 -6.44 0.09 16.69
N PHE A 283 -6.48 -0.52 15.50
CA PHE A 283 -7.69 -0.57 14.70
C PHE A 283 -8.75 -1.41 15.41
N GLU A 284 -10.02 -1.09 15.21
CA GLU A 284 -11.13 -1.88 15.75
C GLU A 284 -11.02 -3.33 15.27
N PHE A 285 -11.41 -4.27 16.13
CA PHE A 285 -11.37 -5.71 15.85
C PHE A 285 -9.97 -6.29 15.67
N THR A 286 -8.94 -5.59 16.19
CA THR A 286 -7.58 -6.08 16.31
C THR A 286 -7.12 -6.00 17.76
N GLU A 287 -6.04 -6.71 18.07
CA GLU A 287 -5.37 -6.67 19.35
C GLU A 287 -3.90 -6.38 19.12
N VAL A 288 -3.41 -5.30 19.69
CA VAL A 288 -2.00 -4.92 19.64
C VAL A 288 -1.39 -5.07 21.03
N ARG A 289 -0.30 -5.82 21.10
CA ARG A 289 0.48 -6.01 22.33
C ARG A 289 1.89 -5.48 22.16
N VAL A 290 2.47 -5.06 23.27
CA VAL A 290 3.91 -4.79 23.40
C VAL A 290 4.50 -5.96 24.19
N ILE A 291 5.34 -6.78 23.54
CA ILE A 291 5.85 -8.04 24.08
C ILE A 291 7.35 -7.92 24.27
N ASP A 292 7.85 -8.36 25.43
CA ASP A 292 9.28 -8.49 25.68
C ASP A 292 9.86 -9.58 24.76
N PRO A 293 10.79 -9.23 23.86
CA PRO A 293 11.32 -10.19 22.87
C PRO A 293 12.18 -11.30 23.48
N GLU A 294 12.64 -11.17 24.76
CA GLU A 294 13.44 -12.19 25.44
C GLU A 294 12.55 -13.18 26.20
N THR A 295 11.51 -12.68 26.89
CA THR A 295 10.65 -13.51 27.75
C THR A 295 9.38 -13.98 27.06
N GLY A 296 8.91 -13.26 26.02
CA GLY A 296 7.63 -13.48 25.35
C GLY A 296 6.42 -13.02 26.18
N GLU A 297 6.64 -12.32 27.30
CA GLU A 297 5.58 -11.78 28.15
C GLU A 297 5.16 -10.37 27.71
N GLU A 298 3.90 -10.00 27.98
CA GLU A 298 3.40 -8.65 27.71
C GLU A 298 4.06 -7.63 28.64
N CYS A 299 4.62 -6.58 28.06
CA CYS A 299 5.26 -5.50 28.80
C CYS A 299 4.24 -4.65 29.56
N PRO A 300 4.57 -4.18 30.77
CA PRO A 300 3.78 -3.15 31.44
C PRO A 300 3.68 -1.85 30.62
N VAL A 301 2.65 -1.05 30.95
CA VAL A 301 2.50 0.31 30.37
C VAL A 301 3.77 1.13 30.57
N GLY A 302 4.22 1.80 29.51
CA GLY A 302 5.44 2.60 29.49
C GLY A 302 6.74 1.83 29.32
N VAL A 303 6.69 0.49 29.31
CA VAL A 303 7.86 -0.37 29.05
C VAL A 303 7.94 -0.72 27.57
N GLN A 304 9.14 -0.61 27.00
CA GLN A 304 9.42 -0.91 25.61
C GLN A 304 9.46 -2.42 25.36
N GLY A 305 8.86 -2.85 24.26
CA GLY A 305 8.94 -4.20 23.72
C GLY A 305 8.60 -4.25 22.26
N GLU A 306 8.50 -5.45 21.70
CA GLU A 306 8.09 -5.66 20.31
C GLU A 306 6.59 -5.42 20.13
N MET A 307 6.25 -4.69 19.08
CA MET A 307 4.85 -4.48 18.67
C MET A 307 4.33 -5.73 17.94
N CYS A 308 3.32 -6.39 18.50
CA CYS A 308 2.71 -7.59 17.94
C CYS A 308 1.22 -7.35 17.68
N ASN A 309 0.70 -7.85 16.54
CA ASN A 309 -0.68 -7.64 16.12
C ASN A 309 -1.42 -8.96 15.90
N ARG A 310 -2.66 -9.02 16.36
CA ARG A 310 -3.59 -10.11 16.04
C ARG A 310 -4.93 -9.54 15.59
N GLY A 311 -5.43 -9.95 14.44
CA GLY A 311 -6.72 -9.49 13.98
C GLY A 311 -6.99 -9.76 12.50
N TYR A 312 -8.11 -9.20 12.03
CA TYR A 312 -8.54 -9.33 10.63
C TYR A 312 -7.52 -8.80 9.64
N ASN A 313 -6.65 -7.89 10.07
CA ASN A 313 -5.67 -7.19 9.24
C ASN A 313 -4.38 -8.00 9.01
N ASN A 314 -4.12 -9.07 9.78
CA ASN A 314 -2.96 -9.92 9.55
C ASN A 314 -3.05 -10.61 8.19
N MET A 315 -1.93 -10.63 7.47
CA MET A 315 -1.79 -11.35 6.21
C MET A 315 -2.15 -12.83 6.32
N LYS A 316 -2.51 -13.46 5.21
CA LYS A 316 -2.68 -14.91 5.14
C LYS A 316 -1.36 -15.67 5.25
N GLY A 317 -0.25 -15.01 4.98
CA GLY A 317 1.10 -15.54 5.01
C GLY A 317 1.93 -15.06 3.82
N TYR A 318 3.19 -15.51 3.74
CA TYR A 318 4.07 -15.28 2.60
C TYR A 318 3.87 -16.35 1.54
N TYR A 319 3.69 -15.92 0.29
CA TYR A 319 3.49 -16.84 -0.83
C TYR A 319 4.69 -17.77 -1.02
N LYS A 320 4.45 -19.09 -1.08
CA LYS A 320 5.46 -20.15 -1.17
C LYS A 320 6.55 -20.10 -0.09
N ASN A 321 6.27 -19.52 1.08
CA ASN A 321 7.26 -19.43 2.16
C ASN A 321 6.59 -19.65 3.53
N GLU A 322 6.24 -20.90 3.79
CA GLU A 322 5.60 -21.33 5.03
C GLU A 322 6.53 -21.12 6.24
N ALA A 323 7.83 -21.35 6.08
CA ALA A 323 8.79 -21.16 7.15
C ALA A 323 8.83 -19.71 7.64
N ALA A 324 8.93 -18.74 6.71
CA ALA A 324 8.89 -17.33 7.07
C ALA A 324 7.50 -16.90 7.60
N THR A 325 6.42 -17.55 7.16
CA THR A 325 5.08 -17.30 7.71
C THR A 325 4.98 -17.71 9.17
N ASN A 326 5.47 -18.91 9.50
CA ASN A 326 5.47 -19.44 10.87
C ASN A 326 6.45 -18.71 11.79
N GLU A 327 7.50 -18.08 11.24
CA GLU A 327 8.39 -17.18 11.98
C GLU A 327 7.70 -15.85 12.29
N ALA A 328 6.92 -15.31 11.34
CA ALA A 328 6.28 -14.01 11.47
C ALA A 328 4.98 -14.05 12.28
N ILE A 329 4.24 -15.15 12.24
CA ILE A 329 2.97 -15.32 12.97
C ILE A 329 3.11 -16.47 13.94
N ASP A 330 2.98 -16.19 15.22
CA ASP A 330 3.11 -17.18 16.26
C ASP A 330 1.89 -18.13 16.37
N LYS A 331 1.99 -19.13 17.27
CA LYS A 331 0.92 -20.12 17.50
C LYS A 331 -0.39 -19.54 18.04
N ASP A 332 -0.33 -18.36 18.65
CA ASP A 332 -1.48 -17.64 19.23
C ASP A 332 -2.09 -16.63 18.22
N GLY A 333 -1.52 -16.57 17.01
CA GLY A 333 -1.97 -15.74 15.90
C GLY A 333 -1.45 -14.30 15.93
N PHE A 334 -0.49 -13.97 16.80
CA PHE A 334 0.17 -12.68 16.81
C PHE A 334 1.23 -12.60 15.70
N LEU A 335 1.15 -11.56 14.90
CA LEU A 335 2.16 -11.20 13.94
C LEU A 335 3.22 -10.33 14.62
N HIS A 336 4.45 -10.77 14.60
CA HIS A 336 5.62 -10.09 15.12
C HIS A 336 6.15 -9.06 14.12
N SER A 337 6.14 -7.77 14.49
CA SER A 337 6.50 -6.70 13.58
C SER A 337 8.01 -6.53 13.39
N GLY A 338 8.80 -6.94 14.37
CA GLY A 338 10.22 -6.62 14.48
C GLY A 338 10.50 -5.16 14.86
N ASP A 339 9.45 -4.36 15.09
CA ASP A 339 9.56 -2.96 15.51
C ASP A 339 9.29 -2.85 17.02
N LEU A 340 10.06 -1.96 17.67
CA LEU A 340 9.92 -1.68 19.10
C LEU A 340 8.97 -0.51 19.34
N GLY A 341 8.15 -0.63 20.37
CA GLY A 341 7.23 0.41 20.77
C GLY A 341 6.91 0.38 22.25
N VAL A 342 6.15 1.37 22.66
CA VAL A 342 5.61 1.49 24.02
C VAL A 342 4.12 1.81 23.94
N ARG A 343 3.35 1.34 24.92
CA ARG A 343 1.95 1.72 25.13
C ARG A 343 1.86 2.67 26.32
N ASP A 344 1.17 3.80 26.17
CA ASP A 344 0.96 4.74 27.26
C ASP A 344 -0.27 4.37 28.13
N GLU A 345 -0.49 5.14 29.21
CA GLU A 345 -1.61 4.94 30.15
C GLU A 345 -2.99 5.16 29.50
N ASN A 346 -3.03 5.88 28.38
CA ASN A 346 -4.25 6.16 27.63
C ASN A 346 -4.50 5.13 26.51
N GLY A 347 -3.59 4.15 26.34
CA GLY A 347 -3.68 3.12 25.29
C GLY A 347 -3.09 3.54 23.94
N ASN A 348 -2.47 4.71 23.82
CA ASN A 348 -1.78 5.09 22.58
C ASN A 348 -0.42 4.39 22.47
N PHE A 349 -0.03 4.10 21.25
CA PHE A 349 1.26 3.49 20.94
C PHE A 349 2.24 4.52 20.37
N ARG A 350 3.52 4.30 20.65
CA ARG A 350 4.63 5.07 20.08
C ARG A 350 5.74 4.12 19.65
N ILE A 351 6.18 4.24 18.42
CA ILE A 351 7.31 3.47 17.88
C ILE A 351 8.60 4.07 18.39
N THR A 352 9.51 3.23 18.87
CA THR A 352 10.78 3.65 19.49
C THR A 352 12.01 3.15 18.75
N GLY A 353 11.89 2.18 17.84
CA GLY A 353 13.00 1.65 17.05
C GLY A 353 12.70 0.33 16.37
N ARG A 354 13.75 -0.36 15.93
CA ARG A 354 13.68 -1.72 15.39
C ARG A 354 14.57 -2.65 16.20
N ILE A 355 14.12 -3.90 16.36
CA ILE A 355 14.90 -4.93 17.09
C ILE A 355 16.26 -5.14 16.40
N LYS A 356 16.28 -5.22 15.07
CA LYS A 356 17.51 -5.48 14.29
C LYS A 356 18.48 -4.29 14.23
N ASP A 357 18.00 -3.09 14.56
CA ASP A 357 18.84 -1.87 14.55
C ASP A 357 19.44 -1.58 15.93
N MET A 358 19.10 -2.38 16.95
CA MET A 358 19.76 -2.31 18.25
C MET A 358 21.19 -2.86 18.12
N ILE A 359 22.15 -1.94 18.20
CA ILE A 359 23.57 -2.31 18.37
C ILE A 359 23.72 -2.75 19.83
N ILE A 360 24.02 -4.04 20.03
CA ILE A 360 24.37 -4.61 21.35
C ILE A 360 25.83 -4.29 21.63
#